data_075d874494d2bb0eefb38e038004147e
#
_entry.id   075d874494d2bb0eefb38e038004147e
#
_cell.length_a   1.000
_cell.length_b   1.000
_cell.length_c   1.000
_cell.angle_alpha   90.00
_cell.angle_beta   90.00
_cell.angle_gamma   90.00
#
_symmetry.space_group_name_H-M   'P 1'
#
loop_
_entity.id
_entity.type
_entity.pdbx_description
1 polymer ?
#
loop_
_entity_poly.entity_id
_entity_poly.type
_entity_poly.pdbx_seq_one_letter_code
_entity_poly.pdbx_strand_id
1 'polypeptide(L)'
;MKFVQKGGLPHGYRTWCRNVHGTNKEDYRELPGGIKSLLLAALSREQGGICAYTMKRIDKDTAHIEHVKPETLCRADEIGSDLDYSNMVSCFPRIGMGRECRFGAQKKSDWWIPELFVSPLHPACEQRFRFRRNGEIHAVGNNAAAVNTISVLGLNHPSLMEDRRRVIGEIIYGQSGNDPLSKAKALRLREQICVRSDGRFIEFCIALRDALDEYLKFTEKIARKKMFSRRRN
;
A
#
# COMPACT_ATOMS: atom_id res chain seq x y z
N MET A 1 -0.37 -3.96 2.44
CA MET A 1 -1.40 -3.18 1.73
C MET A 1 -2.20 -2.41 2.77
N LYS A 2 -2.51 -1.14 2.50
CA LYS A 2 -3.32 -0.27 3.37
C LYS A 2 -4.67 -0.05 2.70
N PHE A 3 -5.76 -0.07 3.46
CA PHE A 3 -7.08 0.24 2.93
C PHE A 3 -7.13 1.68 2.39
N VAL A 4 -7.66 1.84 1.19
CA VAL A 4 -7.86 3.12 0.52
C VAL A 4 -9.35 3.46 0.57
N GLN A 5 -9.70 4.37 1.45
CA GLN A 5 -11.04 4.94 1.48
C GLN A 5 -11.16 5.99 0.37
N LYS A 6 -12.05 5.73 -0.59
CA LYS A 6 -12.29 6.66 -1.69
C LYS A 6 -12.99 7.92 -1.20
N GLY A 7 -12.50 9.06 -1.68
CA GLY A 7 -13.09 10.38 -1.46
C GLY A 7 -14.05 10.79 -2.58
N GLY A 8 -14.41 12.07 -2.58
CA GLY A 8 -15.23 12.64 -3.64
C GLY A 8 -14.48 12.83 -4.95
N LEU A 9 -15.17 12.70 -6.08
CA LEU A 9 -14.62 12.98 -7.40
C LEU A 9 -14.03 14.40 -7.47
N PRO A 10 -12.77 14.58 -7.95
CA PRO A 10 -12.21 15.89 -8.18
C PRO A 10 -13.07 16.70 -9.17
N HIS A 11 -13.36 17.96 -8.86
CA HIS A 11 -14.29 18.77 -9.64
C HIS A 11 -13.90 18.85 -11.13
N GLY A 12 -12.64 19.11 -11.46
CA GLY A 12 -12.17 19.18 -12.84
C GLY A 12 -12.32 17.87 -13.60
N TYR A 13 -12.09 16.73 -12.93
CA TYR A 13 -12.30 15.40 -13.50
C TYR A 13 -13.78 15.13 -13.78
N ARG A 14 -14.65 15.43 -12.81
CA ARG A 14 -16.11 15.30 -12.96
C ARG A 14 -16.62 16.12 -14.14
N THR A 15 -16.17 17.37 -14.25
CA THR A 15 -16.56 18.26 -15.35
C THR A 15 -16.12 17.70 -16.71
N TRP A 16 -14.89 17.21 -16.80
CA TRP A 16 -14.38 16.60 -18.02
C TRP A 16 -15.18 15.35 -18.40
N CYS A 17 -15.43 14.43 -17.49
CA CYS A 17 -16.25 13.23 -17.75
C CYS A 17 -17.64 13.60 -18.29
N ARG A 18 -18.30 14.59 -17.70
CA ARG A 18 -19.62 15.06 -18.21
C ARG A 18 -19.55 15.58 -19.64
N ASN A 19 -18.49 16.31 -19.98
CA ASN A 19 -18.33 16.91 -21.31
C ASN A 19 -18.04 15.87 -22.40
N VAL A 20 -17.44 14.73 -22.06
CA VAL A 20 -17.11 13.67 -23.02
C VAL A 20 -18.15 12.55 -23.06
N HIS A 21 -19.09 12.52 -22.12
CA HIS A 21 -20.11 11.46 -22.02
C HIS A 21 -20.91 11.32 -23.33
N GLY A 22 -21.02 10.09 -23.81
CA GLY A 22 -21.67 9.76 -25.08
C GLY A 22 -20.88 10.17 -26.32
N THR A 23 -19.64 10.61 -26.20
CA THR A 23 -18.76 10.92 -27.32
C THR A 23 -17.68 9.86 -27.52
N ASN A 24 -16.99 9.91 -28.68
CA ASN A 24 -15.82 9.07 -28.95
C ASN A 24 -14.58 9.37 -28.08
N LYS A 25 -14.67 10.39 -27.22
CA LYS A 25 -13.63 10.77 -26.23
C LYS A 25 -13.93 10.25 -24.83
N GLU A 26 -14.95 9.46 -24.62
CA GLU A 26 -15.28 8.82 -23.35
C GLU A 26 -14.36 7.61 -23.11
N ASP A 27 -13.07 7.90 -22.92
CA ASP A 27 -11.98 6.92 -22.77
C ASP A 27 -10.87 7.53 -21.91
N TYR A 28 -10.28 6.74 -21.02
CA TYR A 28 -9.19 7.19 -20.15
C TYR A 28 -7.95 7.66 -20.91
N ARG A 29 -7.68 7.11 -22.09
CA ARG A 29 -6.55 7.51 -22.95
C ARG A 29 -6.67 8.94 -23.44
N GLU A 30 -7.91 9.42 -23.63
CA GLU A 30 -8.23 10.79 -24.06
C GLU A 30 -8.12 11.83 -22.92
N LEU A 31 -7.84 11.38 -21.69
CA LEU A 31 -7.76 12.25 -20.53
C LEU A 31 -6.60 13.24 -20.65
N PRO A 32 -6.87 14.57 -20.64
CA PRO A 32 -5.82 15.58 -20.74
C PRO A 32 -4.80 15.49 -19.61
N GLY A 33 -3.52 15.77 -19.91
CA GLY A 33 -2.43 15.68 -18.93
C GLY A 33 -2.68 16.49 -17.65
N GLY A 34 -3.28 17.68 -17.76
CA GLY A 34 -3.67 18.49 -16.60
C GLY A 34 -4.71 17.80 -15.70
N ILE A 35 -5.70 17.13 -16.32
CA ILE A 35 -6.71 16.35 -15.57
C ILE A 35 -6.09 15.08 -14.98
N LYS A 36 -5.20 14.37 -15.71
CA LYS A 36 -4.42 13.23 -15.15
C LYS A 36 -3.61 13.64 -13.93
N SER A 37 -2.96 14.80 -13.97
CA SER A 37 -2.18 15.32 -12.83
C SER A 37 -3.07 15.65 -11.63
N LEU A 38 -4.21 16.27 -11.84
CA LEU A 38 -5.20 16.58 -10.81
C LEU A 38 -5.75 15.29 -10.19
N LEU A 39 -6.06 14.30 -11.02
CA LEU A 39 -6.56 12.99 -10.59
C LEU A 39 -5.52 12.25 -9.76
N LEU A 40 -4.26 12.18 -10.23
CA LEU A 40 -3.15 11.56 -9.49
C LEU A 40 -2.93 12.22 -8.13
N ALA A 41 -3.00 13.55 -8.06
CA ALA A 41 -2.86 14.29 -6.80
C ALA A 41 -4.00 13.98 -5.81
N ALA A 42 -5.24 13.83 -6.30
CA ALA A 42 -6.38 13.45 -5.47
C ALA A 42 -6.23 12.03 -4.92
N LEU A 43 -5.91 11.06 -5.77
CA LEU A 43 -5.67 9.66 -5.40
C LEU A 43 -4.52 9.54 -4.38
N SER A 44 -3.40 10.23 -4.62
CA SER A 44 -2.26 10.20 -3.69
C SER A 44 -2.61 10.79 -2.32
N ARG A 45 -3.46 11.82 -2.28
CA ARG A 45 -3.96 12.43 -1.03
C ARG A 45 -4.89 11.48 -0.29
N GLU A 46 -5.82 10.81 -0.99
CA GLU A 46 -6.69 9.78 -0.41
C GLU A 46 -5.89 8.64 0.24
N GLN A 47 -4.74 8.30 -0.34
CA GLN A 47 -3.85 7.24 0.13
C GLN A 47 -2.84 7.71 1.18
N GLY A 48 -2.88 8.98 1.60
CA GLY A 48 -1.92 9.53 2.57
C GLY A 48 -0.47 9.48 2.07
N GLY A 49 -0.26 9.63 0.76
CA GLY A 49 1.06 9.68 0.13
C GLY A 49 1.82 8.36 0.12
N ILE A 50 1.12 7.22 0.14
CA ILE A 50 1.71 5.88 -0.01
C ILE A 50 1.05 5.09 -1.12
N CYS A 51 1.82 4.26 -1.81
CA CYS A 51 1.35 3.37 -2.88
C CYS A 51 0.28 2.40 -2.37
N ALA A 52 -0.83 2.24 -3.10
CA ALA A 52 -1.93 1.36 -2.71
C ALA A 52 -1.50 -0.10 -2.47
N TYR A 53 -0.60 -0.63 -3.30
CA TYR A 53 -0.20 -2.04 -3.21
C TYR A 53 1.00 -2.25 -2.29
N THR A 54 2.04 -1.43 -2.41
CA THR A 54 3.33 -1.67 -1.73
C THR A 54 3.52 -0.89 -0.44
N MET A 55 2.75 0.19 -0.25
CA MET A 55 2.91 1.20 0.81
C MET A 55 4.24 1.98 0.74
N LYS A 56 4.97 1.92 -0.40
CA LYS A 56 6.11 2.82 -0.62
C LYS A 56 5.64 4.26 -0.68
N ARG A 57 6.51 5.19 -0.27
CA ARG A 57 6.27 6.62 -0.43
C ARG A 57 6.02 6.95 -1.91
N ILE A 58 5.02 7.79 -2.17
CA ILE A 58 4.69 8.30 -3.50
C ILE A 58 4.52 9.81 -3.47
N ASP A 59 4.82 10.41 -4.63
CA ASP A 59 4.57 11.80 -4.97
C ASP A 59 4.20 11.92 -6.46
N LYS A 60 4.04 13.15 -6.94
CA LYS A 60 3.67 13.43 -8.34
C LYS A 60 4.68 12.92 -9.38
N ASP A 61 5.96 12.77 -8.98
CA ASP A 61 7.05 12.40 -9.88
C ASP A 61 7.31 10.89 -9.88
N THR A 62 6.94 10.21 -8.79
CA THR A 62 7.21 8.78 -8.59
C THR A 62 6.00 7.88 -8.76
N ALA A 63 4.79 8.45 -8.89
CA ALA A 63 3.56 7.67 -8.98
C ALA A 63 2.90 7.73 -10.36
N HIS A 64 2.02 6.75 -10.61
CA HIS A 64 1.08 6.72 -11.73
C HIS A 64 -0.32 6.34 -11.25
N ILE A 65 -1.34 6.58 -12.09
CA ILE A 65 -2.71 6.11 -11.88
C ILE A 65 -2.78 4.65 -12.32
N GLU A 66 -3.26 3.81 -11.44
CA GLU A 66 -3.48 2.39 -11.66
C GLU A 66 -4.97 2.08 -11.58
N HIS A 67 -5.47 1.28 -12.51
CA HIS A 67 -6.80 0.67 -12.44
C HIS A 67 -6.72 -0.66 -11.72
N VAL A 68 -7.46 -0.81 -10.62
CA VAL A 68 -7.47 -2.06 -9.83
C VAL A 68 -7.99 -3.21 -10.68
N LYS A 69 -9.17 -3.09 -11.32
CA LYS A 69 -9.56 -3.87 -12.48
C LYS A 69 -8.91 -3.23 -13.70
N PRO A 70 -8.13 -3.96 -14.51
CA PRO A 70 -7.39 -3.40 -15.63
C PRO A 70 -8.23 -2.54 -16.58
N GLU A 71 -7.65 -1.46 -17.06
CA GLU A 71 -8.26 -0.51 -18.01
C GLU A 71 -8.80 -1.22 -19.26
N THR A 72 -8.04 -2.19 -19.79
CA THR A 72 -8.43 -3.01 -20.95
C THR A 72 -9.71 -3.80 -20.72
N LEU A 73 -9.86 -4.38 -19.52
CA LEU A 73 -11.06 -5.14 -19.15
C LEU A 73 -12.24 -4.22 -18.86
N CYS A 74 -12.00 -3.04 -18.26
CA CYS A 74 -13.05 -2.07 -18.06
C CYS A 74 -13.67 -1.66 -19.41
N ARG A 75 -12.85 -1.28 -20.40
CA ARG A 75 -13.34 -0.90 -21.74
C ARG A 75 -14.05 -2.04 -22.48
N ALA A 76 -13.66 -3.29 -22.23
CA ALA A 76 -14.33 -4.44 -22.83
C ALA A 76 -15.72 -4.70 -22.23
N ASP A 77 -15.97 -4.30 -20.99
CA ASP A 77 -17.26 -4.45 -20.35
C ASP A 77 -18.26 -3.38 -20.84
N GLU A 78 -17.86 -2.09 -20.77
CA GLU A 78 -18.72 -0.97 -21.09
C GLU A 78 -17.88 0.28 -21.46
N ILE A 79 -18.36 1.06 -22.43
CA ILE A 79 -17.74 2.34 -22.81
C ILE A 79 -17.71 3.27 -21.60
N GLY A 80 -16.56 3.89 -21.33
CA GLY A 80 -16.38 4.84 -20.24
C GLY A 80 -16.20 4.20 -18.85
N SER A 81 -16.30 2.87 -18.70
CA SER A 81 -16.08 2.23 -17.41
C SER A 81 -14.61 2.30 -16.94
N ASP A 82 -13.66 2.56 -17.83
CA ASP A 82 -12.28 2.89 -17.51
C ASP A 82 -12.12 4.30 -16.91
N LEU A 83 -13.17 5.11 -16.91
CA LEU A 83 -13.25 6.40 -16.22
C LEU A 83 -13.81 6.30 -14.80
N ASP A 84 -14.10 5.10 -14.31
CA ASP A 84 -14.60 4.94 -12.94
C ASP A 84 -13.52 5.27 -11.90
N TYR A 85 -13.67 6.42 -11.25
CA TYR A 85 -12.78 6.87 -10.18
C TYR A 85 -12.69 5.88 -9.01
N SER A 86 -13.77 5.15 -8.75
CA SER A 86 -13.81 4.17 -7.66
C SER A 86 -12.87 2.99 -7.90
N ASN A 87 -12.51 2.71 -9.16
CA ASN A 87 -11.56 1.68 -9.57
C ASN A 87 -10.10 2.16 -9.66
N MET A 88 -9.83 3.45 -9.43
CA MET A 88 -8.50 4.03 -9.61
C MET A 88 -7.76 4.18 -8.28
N VAL A 89 -6.44 3.94 -8.30
CA VAL A 89 -5.52 4.17 -7.18
C VAL A 89 -4.20 4.74 -7.68
N SER A 90 -3.40 5.32 -6.78
CA SER A 90 -2.06 5.81 -7.06
C SER A 90 -1.01 4.75 -6.71
N CYS A 91 -0.15 4.39 -7.64
CA CYS A 91 0.85 3.33 -7.48
C CYS A 91 2.28 3.78 -7.84
N PHE A 92 3.25 3.16 -7.16
CA PHE A 92 4.69 3.24 -7.45
C PHE A 92 5.13 2.05 -8.32
N PRO A 93 6.10 2.21 -9.19
CA PRO A 93 6.73 3.44 -9.64
C PRO A 93 5.96 4.10 -10.78
N ARG A 94 6.28 5.36 -11.10
CA ARG A 94 5.79 6.00 -12.33
C ARG A 94 6.26 5.19 -13.56
N ILE A 95 5.36 5.00 -14.51
CA ILE A 95 5.65 4.29 -15.76
C ILE A 95 6.76 5.06 -16.52
N GLY A 96 7.78 4.32 -17.03
CA GLY A 96 8.89 4.91 -17.78
C GLY A 96 10.05 5.43 -16.93
N MET A 97 10.05 5.26 -15.62
CA MET A 97 11.18 5.60 -14.74
C MET A 97 12.21 4.47 -14.65
N GLY A 98 12.98 4.24 -15.72
CA GLY A 98 14.15 3.33 -15.69
C GLY A 98 13.78 1.86 -15.85
N ARG A 99 14.46 0.96 -15.12
CA ARG A 99 14.31 -0.49 -15.25
C ARG A 99 12.90 -0.95 -14.90
N GLU A 100 12.43 -1.97 -15.62
CA GLU A 100 11.17 -2.65 -15.34
C GLU A 100 11.05 -3.01 -13.84
N CYS A 101 9.95 -2.54 -13.21
CA CYS A 101 9.71 -2.83 -11.81
C CYS A 101 9.06 -4.22 -11.65
N ARG A 102 9.77 -5.11 -10.96
CA ARG A 102 9.33 -6.50 -10.76
C ARG A 102 8.35 -6.70 -9.61
N PHE A 103 7.69 -5.64 -9.15
CA PHE A 103 6.66 -5.68 -8.11
C PHE A 103 5.62 -4.57 -8.29
N GLY A 104 4.49 -4.68 -7.59
CA GLY A 104 3.39 -3.70 -7.62
C GLY A 104 2.58 -3.74 -8.91
N ALA A 105 2.06 -2.60 -9.33
CA ALA A 105 1.19 -2.45 -10.48
C ALA A 105 1.81 -2.95 -11.78
N GLN A 106 3.08 -2.61 -12.04
CA GLN A 106 3.76 -3.03 -13.27
C GLN A 106 3.88 -4.55 -13.39
N LYS A 107 4.13 -5.27 -12.28
CA LYS A 107 4.16 -6.73 -12.30
C LYS A 107 2.77 -7.33 -12.48
N LYS A 108 1.73 -6.71 -11.90
CA LYS A 108 0.35 -7.15 -12.05
C LYS A 108 -0.10 -7.07 -13.51
N SER A 109 0.27 -5.98 -14.20
CA SER A 109 -0.17 -5.73 -15.58
C SER A 109 -1.71 -5.90 -15.70
N ASP A 110 -2.18 -6.55 -16.75
CA ASP A 110 -3.59 -6.83 -17.03
C ASP A 110 -4.14 -8.08 -16.32
N TRP A 111 -3.38 -8.65 -15.36
CA TRP A 111 -3.88 -9.79 -14.61
C TRP A 111 -5.07 -9.38 -13.72
N TRP A 112 -6.20 -10.11 -13.84
CA TRP A 112 -7.38 -9.88 -13.04
C TRP A 112 -8.24 -11.13 -12.89
N ILE A 113 -8.36 -11.60 -11.66
CA ILE A 113 -9.32 -12.62 -11.22
C ILE A 113 -9.86 -12.11 -9.87
N PRO A 114 -11.08 -11.54 -9.80
CA PRO A 114 -11.57 -10.82 -8.60
C PRO A 114 -11.56 -11.70 -7.35
N GLU A 115 -11.91 -12.98 -7.46
CA GLU A 115 -11.98 -13.94 -6.34
C GLU A 115 -10.58 -14.27 -5.79
N LEU A 116 -9.53 -14.07 -6.59
CA LEU A 116 -8.13 -14.34 -6.25
C LEU A 116 -7.30 -13.06 -6.04
N PHE A 117 -7.94 -11.91 -5.92
CA PHE A 117 -7.27 -10.63 -5.67
C PHE A 117 -7.80 -9.93 -4.42
N VAL A 118 -6.92 -9.56 -3.50
CA VAL A 118 -7.26 -8.70 -2.37
C VAL A 118 -7.12 -7.24 -2.81
N SER A 119 -8.25 -6.61 -3.10
CA SER A 119 -8.28 -5.19 -3.51
C SER A 119 -7.92 -4.26 -2.33
N PRO A 120 -7.09 -3.22 -2.55
CA PRO A 120 -6.83 -2.18 -1.56
C PRO A 120 -8.06 -1.32 -1.26
N LEU A 121 -9.09 -1.40 -2.10
CA LEU A 121 -10.37 -0.70 -1.94
C LEU A 121 -11.35 -1.45 -1.01
N HIS A 122 -11.02 -2.68 -0.63
CA HIS A 122 -11.84 -3.47 0.30
C HIS A 122 -11.44 -3.17 1.76
N PRO A 123 -12.38 -2.79 2.64
CA PRO A 123 -12.08 -2.39 4.03
C PRO A 123 -11.29 -3.43 4.85
N ALA A 124 -11.52 -4.72 4.59
CA ALA A 124 -10.84 -5.81 5.28
C ALA A 124 -9.47 -6.20 4.66
N CYS A 125 -8.96 -5.48 3.65
CA CYS A 125 -7.74 -5.86 2.94
C CYS A 125 -6.53 -5.96 3.87
N GLU A 126 -6.40 -5.07 4.86
CA GLU A 126 -5.29 -5.07 5.81
C GLU A 126 -5.23 -6.35 6.67
N GLN A 127 -6.38 -6.96 6.95
CA GLN A 127 -6.49 -8.14 7.80
C GLN A 127 -6.07 -9.42 7.09
N ARG A 128 -5.97 -9.39 5.76
CA ARG A 128 -5.61 -10.54 4.93
C ARG A 128 -4.10 -10.81 4.92
N PHE A 129 -3.28 -9.88 5.44
CA PHE A 129 -1.82 -9.95 5.39
C PHE A 129 -1.20 -9.76 6.77
N ARG A 130 0.00 -10.33 6.95
CA ARG A 130 0.91 -10.06 8.08
C ARG A 130 2.32 -9.89 7.57
N PHE A 131 3.08 -9.01 8.22
CA PHE A 131 4.47 -8.73 7.91
C PHE A 131 5.38 -9.25 9.02
N ARG A 132 6.55 -9.75 8.61
CA ARG A 132 7.63 -10.11 9.53
C ARG A 132 8.69 -9.02 9.58
N ARG A 133 9.51 -9.02 10.61
CA ARG A 133 10.61 -8.06 10.77
C ARG A 133 11.68 -8.13 9.67
N ASN A 134 11.81 -9.26 8.98
CA ASN A 134 12.69 -9.39 7.81
C ASN A 134 12.11 -8.76 6.53
N GLY A 135 10.95 -8.09 6.61
CA GLY A 135 10.27 -7.44 5.49
C GLY A 135 9.35 -8.35 4.67
N GLU A 136 9.27 -9.63 4.99
CA GLU A 136 8.41 -10.59 4.31
C GLU A 136 6.93 -10.38 4.63
N ILE A 137 6.04 -10.60 3.65
CA ILE A 137 4.58 -10.56 3.79
C ILE A 137 3.98 -11.96 3.62
N HIS A 138 3.01 -12.29 4.44
CA HIS A 138 2.28 -13.56 4.37
C HIS A 138 0.78 -13.35 4.33
N ALA A 139 0.08 -14.32 3.74
CA ALA A 139 -1.37 -14.45 3.84
C ALA A 139 -1.78 -14.93 5.24
N VAL A 140 -2.84 -14.34 5.80
CA VAL A 140 -3.44 -14.79 7.05
C VAL A 140 -4.36 -15.99 6.75
N GLY A 141 -4.23 -17.07 7.53
CA GLY A 141 -5.08 -18.26 7.44
C GLY A 141 -5.04 -18.95 6.08
N ASN A 142 -3.90 -18.90 5.38
CA ASN A 142 -3.73 -19.45 4.02
C ASN A 142 -4.82 -19.00 3.02
N ASN A 143 -5.33 -17.77 3.19
CA ASN A 143 -6.32 -17.20 2.30
C ASN A 143 -5.81 -17.17 0.85
N ALA A 144 -6.48 -17.89 -0.06
CA ALA A 144 -6.04 -18.08 -1.44
C ALA A 144 -5.90 -16.74 -2.20
N ALA A 145 -6.82 -15.80 -2.01
CA ALA A 145 -6.74 -14.49 -2.63
C ALA A 145 -5.53 -13.70 -2.14
N ALA A 146 -5.20 -13.77 -0.84
CA ALA A 146 -4.02 -13.10 -0.30
C ALA A 146 -2.72 -13.74 -0.78
N VAL A 147 -2.63 -15.07 -0.83
CA VAL A 147 -1.47 -15.79 -1.38
C VAL A 147 -1.24 -15.38 -2.83
N ASN A 148 -2.30 -15.40 -3.63
CA ASN A 148 -2.22 -15.04 -5.03
C ASN A 148 -1.87 -13.57 -5.24
N THR A 149 -2.46 -12.65 -4.45
CA THR A 149 -2.14 -11.22 -4.49
C THR A 149 -0.65 -10.95 -4.19
N ILE A 150 -0.07 -11.63 -3.19
CA ILE A 150 1.37 -11.55 -2.89
C ILE A 150 2.21 -11.94 -4.10
N SER A 151 1.84 -13.02 -4.78
CA SER A 151 2.54 -13.53 -5.96
C SER A 151 2.42 -12.61 -7.16
N VAL A 152 1.19 -12.23 -7.52
CA VAL A 152 0.87 -11.39 -8.69
C VAL A 152 1.50 -10.02 -8.58
N LEU A 153 1.42 -9.40 -7.39
CA LEU A 153 2.05 -8.10 -7.13
C LEU A 153 3.55 -8.21 -6.78
N GLY A 154 4.12 -9.40 -6.67
CA GLY A 154 5.52 -9.58 -6.27
C GLY A 154 5.88 -8.94 -4.95
N LEU A 155 4.97 -8.98 -3.96
CA LEU A 155 5.15 -8.28 -2.70
C LEU A 155 6.32 -8.81 -1.84
N ASN A 156 6.85 -9.99 -2.14
CA ASN A 156 8.07 -10.54 -1.55
C ASN A 156 9.30 -10.42 -2.49
N HIS A 157 9.28 -9.47 -3.43
CA HIS A 157 10.48 -9.16 -4.20
C HIS A 157 11.62 -8.72 -3.27
N PRO A 158 12.88 -9.21 -3.45
CA PRO A 158 13.98 -8.95 -2.51
C PRO A 158 14.20 -7.47 -2.20
N SER A 159 14.16 -6.59 -3.21
CA SER A 159 14.35 -5.15 -2.98
C SER A 159 13.23 -4.54 -2.13
N LEU A 160 11.97 -4.98 -2.32
CA LEU A 160 10.84 -4.48 -1.54
C LEU A 160 10.87 -5.02 -0.11
N MET A 161 11.34 -6.25 0.10
CA MET A 161 11.58 -6.82 1.42
C MET A 161 12.69 -6.05 2.14
N GLU A 162 13.79 -5.74 1.45
CA GLU A 162 14.92 -5.00 2.00
C GLU A 162 14.51 -3.57 2.39
N ASP A 163 13.75 -2.85 1.54
CA ASP A 163 13.22 -1.53 1.88
C ASP A 163 12.39 -1.58 3.18
N ARG A 164 11.49 -2.55 3.32
CA ARG A 164 10.70 -2.74 4.55
C ARG A 164 11.57 -3.08 5.74
N ARG A 165 12.52 -4.03 5.59
CA ARG A 165 13.45 -4.45 6.64
C ARG A 165 14.25 -3.29 7.17
N ARG A 166 14.77 -2.43 6.26
CA ARG A 166 15.55 -1.23 6.60
C ARG A 166 14.70 -0.26 7.44
N VAL A 167 13.50 0.09 6.97
CA VAL A 167 12.62 1.04 7.69
C VAL A 167 12.18 0.47 9.06
N ILE A 168 11.89 -0.84 9.14
CA ILE A 168 11.58 -1.52 10.41
C ILE A 168 12.78 -1.46 11.36
N GLY A 169 13.98 -1.73 10.86
CA GLY A 169 15.22 -1.67 11.63
C GLY A 169 15.51 -0.28 12.19
N GLU A 170 15.44 0.74 11.35
CA GLU A 170 15.63 2.14 11.74
C GLU A 170 14.65 2.60 12.83
N ILE A 171 13.38 2.18 12.73
CA ILE A 171 12.35 2.54 13.71
C ILE A 171 12.55 1.80 15.04
N ILE A 172 12.87 0.50 15.02
CA ILE A 172 12.96 -0.31 16.25
C ILE A 172 14.31 -0.17 16.95
N TYR A 173 15.40 -0.05 16.19
CA TYR A 173 16.77 -0.08 16.72
C TYR A 173 17.57 1.21 16.52
N GLY A 174 16.94 2.27 15.96
CA GLY A 174 17.60 3.51 15.57
C GLY A 174 18.49 3.34 14.35
N GLN A 175 18.98 4.45 13.81
CA GLN A 175 19.84 4.46 12.60
C GLN A 175 21.15 3.70 12.80
N SER A 176 21.72 3.73 14.02
CA SER A 176 22.94 2.98 14.36
C SER A 176 22.70 1.47 14.58
N GLY A 177 21.46 1.02 14.66
CA GLY A 177 21.11 -0.36 14.98
C GLY A 177 21.30 -0.78 16.45
N ASN A 178 21.79 0.14 17.31
CA ASN A 178 22.18 -0.14 18.69
C ASN A 178 21.35 0.58 19.76
N ASP A 179 20.28 1.28 19.35
CA ASP A 179 19.38 2.00 20.27
C ASP A 179 17.94 1.45 20.18
N PRO A 180 17.67 0.28 20.80
CA PRO A 180 16.35 -0.34 20.73
C PRO A 180 15.30 0.50 21.46
N LEU A 181 14.11 0.58 20.89
CA LEU A 181 12.97 1.27 21.49
C LEU A 181 12.69 0.74 22.90
N SER A 182 12.50 1.63 23.87
CA SER A 182 11.89 1.24 25.14
C SER A 182 10.45 0.74 24.92
N LYS A 183 9.97 -0.16 25.80
CA LYS A 183 8.61 -0.68 25.73
C LYS A 183 7.56 0.43 25.66
N ALA A 184 7.72 1.50 26.46
CA ALA A 184 6.80 2.63 26.49
C ALA A 184 6.76 3.39 25.17
N LYS A 185 7.94 3.65 24.56
CA LYS A 185 8.02 4.28 23.24
C LYS A 185 7.41 3.40 22.15
N ALA A 186 7.68 2.07 22.18
CA ALA A 186 7.14 1.12 21.23
C ALA A 186 5.60 1.04 21.27
N LEU A 187 5.00 1.06 22.47
CA LEU A 187 3.54 1.09 22.64
C LEU A 187 2.92 2.36 22.05
N ARG A 188 3.47 3.53 22.39
CA ARG A 188 2.99 4.82 21.85
C ARG A 188 3.09 4.87 20.32
N LEU A 189 4.22 4.45 19.78
CA LEU A 189 4.44 4.42 18.34
C LEU A 189 3.47 3.46 17.64
N ARG A 190 3.22 2.29 18.21
CA ARG A 190 2.29 1.28 17.69
C ARG A 190 0.88 1.83 17.54
N GLU A 191 0.41 2.66 18.47
CA GLU A 191 -0.90 3.32 18.40
C GLU A 191 -0.97 4.37 17.29
N GLN A 192 0.13 5.05 17.01
CA GLN A 192 0.20 6.19 16.09
C GLN A 192 0.64 5.82 14.67
N ILE A 193 1.33 4.68 14.48
CA ILE A 193 2.02 4.35 13.23
C ILE A 193 1.10 4.27 12.01
N CYS A 194 -0.17 3.94 12.20
CA CYS A 194 -1.18 3.89 11.15
C CYS A 194 -2.13 5.11 11.14
N VAL A 195 -1.82 6.14 11.92
CA VAL A 195 -2.54 7.41 11.93
C VAL A 195 -1.84 8.38 10.99
N ARG A 196 -2.60 9.21 10.27
CA ARG A 196 -2.03 10.26 9.42
C ARG A 196 -1.49 11.41 10.26
N SER A 197 -0.27 11.83 9.96
CA SER A 197 0.28 13.11 10.40
C SER A 197 0.38 14.03 9.18
N ASP A 198 -0.16 15.25 9.27
CA ASP A 198 -0.22 16.21 8.17
C ASP A 198 -0.78 15.61 6.86
N GLY A 199 -1.84 14.79 7.00
CA GLY A 199 -2.49 14.11 5.87
C GLY A 199 -1.74 12.91 5.31
N ARG A 200 -0.56 12.53 5.88
CA ARG A 200 0.30 11.47 5.37
C ARG A 200 0.42 10.29 6.32
N PHE A 201 0.44 9.09 5.77
CA PHE A 201 0.88 7.90 6.49
C PHE A 201 2.41 7.78 6.50
N ILE A 202 2.95 7.10 7.48
CA ILE A 202 4.35 6.64 7.45
C ILE A 202 4.45 5.55 6.38
N GLU A 203 5.57 5.56 5.64
CA GLU A 203 5.87 4.50 4.66
C GLU A 203 5.87 3.14 5.35
N PHE A 204 5.28 2.12 4.69
CA PHE A 204 5.13 0.76 5.23
C PHE A 204 4.42 0.67 6.60
N CYS A 205 3.52 1.59 6.93
CA CYS A 205 2.88 1.70 8.26
C CYS A 205 2.29 0.38 8.79
N ILE A 206 1.69 -0.46 7.94
CA ILE A 206 1.16 -1.76 8.37
C ILE A 206 2.28 -2.76 8.69
N ALA A 207 3.36 -2.76 7.91
CA ALA A 207 4.52 -3.60 8.20
C ALA A 207 5.20 -3.18 9.50
N LEU A 208 5.30 -1.87 9.74
CA LEU A 208 5.81 -1.31 11.00
C LEU A 208 4.93 -1.66 12.20
N ARG A 209 3.60 -1.58 12.05
CA ARG A 209 2.65 -2.00 13.10
C ARG A 209 2.87 -3.46 13.49
N ASP A 210 2.90 -4.34 12.50
CA ASP A 210 3.05 -5.79 12.74
C ASP A 210 4.43 -6.10 13.35
N ALA A 211 5.49 -5.40 12.92
CA ALA A 211 6.83 -5.53 13.50
C ALA A 211 6.91 -5.03 14.95
N LEU A 212 6.22 -3.94 15.28
CA LEU A 212 6.10 -3.44 16.66
C LEU A 212 5.32 -4.41 17.54
N ASP A 213 4.24 -5.02 17.05
CA ASP A 213 3.47 -6.04 17.76
C ASP A 213 4.37 -7.27 18.08
N GLU A 214 5.21 -7.70 17.14
CA GLU A 214 6.18 -8.78 17.35
C GLU A 214 7.28 -8.38 18.35
N TYR A 215 7.81 -7.17 18.23
CA TYR A 215 8.83 -6.63 19.14
C TYR A 215 8.33 -6.54 20.58
N LEU A 216 7.12 -6.05 20.80
CA LEU A 216 6.50 -5.95 22.13
C LEU A 216 6.32 -7.33 22.77
N LYS A 217 5.83 -8.33 22.02
CA LYS A 217 5.71 -9.73 22.50
C LYS A 217 7.08 -10.30 22.90
N PHE A 218 8.11 -10.01 22.12
CA PHE A 218 9.47 -10.47 22.41
C PHE A 218 10.03 -9.84 23.70
N THR A 219 9.87 -8.52 23.88
CA THR A 219 10.32 -7.82 25.11
C THR A 219 9.61 -8.31 26.35
N GLU A 220 8.31 -8.61 26.26
CA GLU A 220 7.55 -9.21 27.38
C GLU A 220 8.03 -10.61 27.74
N LYS A 221 8.33 -11.45 26.75
CA LYS A 221 8.87 -12.79 26.99
C LYS A 221 10.22 -12.75 27.71
N ILE A 222 11.09 -11.79 27.34
CA ILE A 222 12.37 -11.59 28.03
C ILE A 222 12.17 -11.12 29.48
N ALA A 223 11.28 -10.16 29.71
CA ALA A 223 11.00 -9.64 31.03
C ALA A 223 10.49 -10.75 31.97
N ARG A 224 9.55 -11.57 31.49
CA ARG A 224 9.05 -12.74 32.25
C ARG A 224 10.17 -13.72 32.59
N LYS A 225 11.04 -14.08 31.64
CA LYS A 225 12.16 -14.98 31.91
C LYS A 225 13.09 -14.42 32.99
N LYS A 226 13.43 -13.12 32.95
CA LYS A 226 14.27 -12.47 33.97
C LYS A 226 13.62 -12.48 35.35
N MET A 227 12.30 -12.31 35.45
CA MET A 227 11.58 -12.41 36.74
C MET A 227 11.63 -13.82 37.33
N PHE A 228 11.45 -14.85 36.50
CA PHE A 228 11.52 -16.26 36.97
C PHE A 228 12.93 -16.68 37.43
N SER A 229 13.99 -16.21 36.74
CA SER A 229 15.37 -16.50 37.16
C SER A 229 15.72 -15.82 38.48
N ARG A 230 15.24 -14.58 38.74
CA ARG A 230 15.47 -13.88 40.02
C ARG A 230 14.71 -14.45 41.21
N ARG A 231 13.68 -15.25 41.02
CA ARG A 231 12.92 -15.93 42.11
C ARG A 231 13.50 -17.29 42.48
N ARG A 232 14.47 -17.79 41.70
CA ARG A 232 15.14 -19.08 41.95
C ARG A 232 16.53 -18.95 42.61
N ASN A 233 17.02 -17.72 42.69
CA ASN A 233 18.22 -17.35 43.47
C ASN A 233 17.79 -16.57 44.73
#